data_e73959a63df00fb402d3bcdebbc1cdec
#
_entry.id   e73959a63df00fb402d3bcdebbc1cdec
#
_cell.length_a   1.000
_cell.length_b   1.000
_cell.length_c   1.000
_cell.angle_alpha   90.00
_cell.angle_beta   90.00
_cell.angle_gamma   90.00
#
_symmetry.space_group_name_H-M   'P 1'
#
loop_
_entity.id
_entity.type
_entity.pdbx_description
1 polymer ?
#
loop_
_entity_poly.entity_id
_entity_poly.type
_entity_poly.pdbx_seq_one_letter_code
_entity_poly.pdbx_strand_id
1 'polypeptide(L)'
;VRRVDGMSLAEAINEYSITSPNVSEKAIKKYSSAAGNKFNLVLGSQGMYYKELDKDRANGCIRDLEHAYSKDGGLAVLKGNIAQDGCVVKTAGVDESIWKFTGPAKVFDSQEAACEGILGGRVVSGDVVVITHEGPKGGPGMQEMLYPTSYIKSRHLGKECALITRSEEH
;
A
#
# COMPACT_ATOMS: atom_id res chain seq x y z
N VAL A 1 14.97 -5.24 -17.25
CA VAL A 1 14.57 -3.82 -17.31
C VAL A 1 15.80 -2.99 -17.61
N ARG A 2 15.71 -2.07 -18.60
CA ARG A 2 16.79 -1.14 -18.96
C ARG A 2 16.35 0.29 -18.68
N ARG A 3 17.30 1.13 -18.32
CA ARG A 3 17.10 2.58 -18.16
C ARG A 3 17.11 3.29 -19.53
N VAL A 4 16.78 4.57 -19.53
CA VAL A 4 16.77 5.43 -20.74
C VAL A 4 18.14 5.51 -21.42
N ASP A 5 19.22 5.41 -20.63
CA ASP A 5 20.61 5.39 -21.09
C ASP A 5 21.09 4.01 -21.60
N GLY A 6 20.19 3.02 -21.62
CA GLY A 6 20.49 1.66 -22.05
C GLY A 6 21.10 0.75 -20.97
N MET A 7 21.47 1.30 -19.82
CA MET A 7 22.03 0.55 -18.71
C MET A 7 20.97 -0.39 -18.10
N SER A 8 21.32 -1.62 -17.79
CA SER A 8 20.44 -2.50 -17.04
C SER A 8 20.34 -2.05 -15.58
N LEU A 9 19.28 -2.49 -14.89
CA LEU A 9 19.12 -2.18 -13.46
C LEU A 9 20.26 -2.76 -12.62
N ALA A 10 20.75 -3.95 -12.97
CA ALA A 10 21.89 -4.57 -12.27
C ALA A 10 23.17 -3.75 -12.42
N GLU A 11 23.47 -3.29 -13.63
CA GLU A 11 24.62 -2.41 -13.87
C GLU A 11 24.49 -1.10 -13.10
N ALA A 12 23.29 -0.49 -13.10
CA ALA A 12 23.03 0.73 -12.34
C ALA A 12 23.18 0.54 -10.83
N ILE A 13 22.73 -0.57 -10.28
CA ILE A 13 22.92 -0.90 -8.86
C ILE A 13 24.41 -1.04 -8.54
N ASN A 14 25.17 -1.73 -9.37
CA ASN A 14 26.61 -1.90 -9.15
C ASN A 14 27.38 -0.58 -9.23
N GLU A 15 27.01 0.30 -10.15
CA GLU A 15 27.68 1.58 -10.35
C GLU A 15 27.31 2.64 -9.31
N TYR A 16 26.02 2.73 -8.96
CA TYR A 16 25.48 3.78 -8.09
C TYR A 16 25.05 3.30 -6.70
N SER A 17 25.40 2.08 -6.33
CA SER A 17 25.11 1.54 -4.99
C SER A 17 25.88 2.29 -3.92
N ILE A 18 25.33 2.35 -2.72
CA ILE A 18 26.02 2.84 -1.51
C ILE A 18 27.31 2.06 -1.21
N THR A 19 27.45 0.85 -1.74
CA THR A 19 28.64 0.01 -1.62
C THR A 19 29.60 0.16 -2.79
N SER A 20 29.29 1.01 -3.77
CA SER A 20 30.19 1.30 -4.89
C SER A 20 31.48 1.97 -4.41
N PRO A 21 32.63 1.68 -5.02
CA PRO A 21 33.91 2.32 -4.66
C PRO A 21 33.91 3.83 -4.90
N ASN A 22 33.02 4.34 -5.73
CA ASN A 22 32.91 5.76 -6.08
C ASN A 22 31.90 6.54 -5.21
N VAL A 23 31.27 5.90 -4.21
CA VAL A 23 30.31 6.56 -3.35
C VAL A 23 31.00 7.59 -2.45
N SER A 24 30.41 8.78 -2.34
CA SER A 24 30.95 9.83 -1.49
C SER A 24 30.72 9.54 0.01
N GLU A 25 31.66 9.94 0.86
CA GLU A 25 31.50 9.85 2.32
C GLU A 25 30.22 10.55 2.81
N LYS A 26 29.83 11.65 2.15
CA LYS A 26 28.59 12.38 2.46
C LYS A 26 27.35 11.51 2.20
N ALA A 27 27.36 10.71 1.12
CA ALA A 27 26.25 9.78 0.82
C ALA A 27 26.20 8.65 1.86
N ILE A 28 27.34 8.07 2.22
CA ILE A 28 27.44 7.03 3.25
C ILE A 28 26.90 7.58 4.59
N LYS A 29 27.30 8.78 4.99
CA LYS A 29 26.82 9.41 6.20
C LYS A 29 25.32 9.61 6.20
N LYS A 30 24.74 10.05 5.07
CA LYS A 30 23.27 10.18 4.93
C LYS A 30 22.56 8.84 5.04
N TYR A 31 23.06 7.81 4.43
CA TYR A 31 22.49 6.46 4.52
C TYR A 31 22.56 5.90 5.94
N SER A 32 23.62 6.16 6.65
CA SER A 32 23.78 5.73 8.04
C SER A 32 22.86 6.46 9.01
N SER A 33 22.23 7.57 8.59
CA SER A 33 21.21 8.27 9.37
C SER A 33 19.80 7.70 9.19
N ALA A 34 19.58 6.86 8.20
CA ALA A 34 18.30 6.16 8.05
C ALA A 34 18.06 5.23 9.25
N ALA A 35 16.81 4.84 9.50
CA ALA A 35 16.44 3.90 10.55
C ALA A 35 17.32 2.64 10.46
N GLY A 36 18.31 2.54 11.31
CA GLY A 36 19.35 1.53 11.22
C GLY A 36 18.92 0.20 11.85
N ASN A 37 19.91 -0.49 12.41
CA ASN A 37 19.83 -1.89 12.85
C ASN A 37 18.79 -2.21 13.91
N LYS A 38 18.08 -1.25 14.47
CA LYS A 38 17.11 -1.50 15.55
C LYS A 38 15.85 -0.69 15.31
N PHE A 39 14.73 -1.37 15.44
CA PHE A 39 13.43 -0.72 15.52
C PHE A 39 13.45 0.30 16.66
N ASN A 40 13.12 1.56 16.33
CA ASN A 40 13.20 2.66 17.25
C ASN A 40 11.95 3.55 17.12
N LEU A 41 11.22 3.69 18.22
CA LEU A 41 10.05 4.57 18.31
C LEU A 41 10.37 5.95 18.90
N VAL A 42 11.64 6.26 19.12
CA VAL A 42 12.03 7.56 19.66
C VAL A 42 11.78 8.64 18.62
N LEU A 43 11.05 9.67 19.01
CA LEU A 43 10.80 10.84 18.17
C LEU A 43 12.13 11.51 17.80
N GLY A 44 12.31 11.81 16.50
CA GLY A 44 13.56 12.40 16.01
C GLY A 44 14.68 11.39 15.74
N SER A 45 14.38 10.09 15.70
CA SER A 45 15.34 9.04 15.39
C SER A 45 16.06 9.20 14.05
N GLN A 46 15.48 9.96 13.10
CA GLN A 46 16.10 10.29 11.81
C GLN A 46 17.41 11.09 11.94
N GLY A 47 17.65 11.73 13.08
CA GLY A 47 18.90 12.41 13.41
C GLY A 47 19.99 11.48 13.95
N MET A 48 19.68 10.21 14.22
CA MET A 48 20.64 9.24 14.71
C MET A 48 21.50 8.72 13.56
N TYR A 49 22.80 8.55 13.82
CA TYR A 49 23.78 8.01 12.87
C TYR A 49 24.33 6.72 13.43
N TYR A 50 24.39 5.71 12.56
CA TYR A 50 24.95 4.40 12.87
C TYR A 50 26.34 4.29 12.24
N LYS A 51 27.25 3.56 12.91
CA LYS A 51 28.62 3.37 12.42
C LYS A 51 28.68 2.50 11.19
N GLU A 52 27.73 1.57 11.07
CA GLU A 52 27.66 0.58 10.01
C GLU A 52 26.24 0.53 9.43
N LEU A 53 26.16 0.17 8.16
CA LEU A 53 24.88 -0.09 7.49
C LEU A 53 24.31 -1.42 7.99
N ASP A 54 22.98 -1.49 8.12
CA ASP A 54 22.29 -2.75 8.34
C ASP A 54 22.40 -3.64 7.10
N LYS A 55 23.17 -4.72 7.23
CA LYS A 55 23.37 -5.75 6.20
C LYS A 55 22.74 -7.08 6.59
N ASP A 56 22.07 -7.16 7.72
CA ASP A 56 21.39 -8.37 8.17
C ASP A 56 20.16 -8.64 7.30
N ARG A 57 20.28 -9.63 6.42
CA ARG A 57 19.21 -10.03 5.52
C ARG A 57 18.19 -10.97 6.16
N ALA A 58 18.49 -11.51 7.32
CA ALA A 58 17.60 -12.40 8.05
C ALA A 58 16.70 -11.64 9.04
N ASN A 59 17.28 -10.71 9.81
CA ASN A 59 16.57 -10.02 10.90
C ASN A 59 16.48 -8.51 10.71
N GLY A 60 17.19 -7.96 9.74
CA GLY A 60 17.20 -6.54 9.43
C GLY A 60 15.90 -6.05 8.77
N CYS A 61 15.89 -4.76 8.41
CA CYS A 61 14.73 -4.12 7.77
C CYS A 61 14.52 -4.59 6.33
N ILE A 62 15.61 -4.83 5.60
CA ILE A 62 15.57 -5.32 4.21
C ILE A 62 16.01 -6.77 4.21
N ARG A 63 15.08 -7.66 3.91
CA ARG A 63 15.28 -9.11 3.98
C ARG A 63 15.47 -9.73 2.60
N ASP A 64 16.09 -10.90 2.57
CA ASP A 64 16.11 -11.75 1.39
C ASP A 64 14.80 -12.56 1.25
N LEU A 65 14.71 -13.37 0.18
CA LEU A 65 13.52 -14.17 -0.11
C LEU A 65 13.25 -15.25 0.95
N GLU A 66 14.30 -15.80 1.57
CA GLU A 66 14.15 -16.85 2.58
C GLU A 66 13.57 -16.30 3.89
N HIS A 67 13.89 -15.04 4.20
CA HIS A 67 13.47 -14.35 5.42
C HIS A 67 12.42 -13.27 5.16
N ALA A 68 11.76 -13.32 4.01
CA ALA A 68 10.70 -12.35 3.66
C ALA A 68 9.58 -12.34 4.70
N TYR A 69 8.99 -11.17 4.94
CA TYR A 69 7.84 -11.01 5.85
C TYR A 69 6.60 -11.76 5.37
N SER A 70 6.47 -11.92 4.06
CA SER A 70 5.41 -12.71 3.43
C SER A 70 5.93 -13.32 2.13
N LYS A 71 5.31 -14.40 1.68
CA LYS A 71 5.63 -15.02 0.39
C LYS A 71 5.08 -14.25 -0.80
N ASP A 72 4.04 -13.46 -0.58
CA ASP A 72 3.30 -12.71 -1.59
C ASP A 72 3.54 -11.20 -1.46
N GLY A 73 3.38 -10.49 -2.57
CA GLY A 73 3.67 -9.06 -2.66
C GLY A 73 2.63 -8.13 -2.04
N GLY A 74 1.56 -8.67 -1.44
CA GLY A 74 0.52 -7.87 -0.77
C GLY A 74 -0.46 -7.17 -1.72
N LEU A 75 -0.43 -7.49 -3.01
CA LEU A 75 -1.42 -7.09 -4.01
C LEU A 75 -1.92 -8.34 -4.74
N ALA A 76 -3.21 -8.43 -4.97
CA ALA A 76 -3.82 -9.49 -5.77
C ALA A 76 -4.72 -8.91 -6.86
N VAL A 77 -4.76 -9.57 -8.01
CA VAL A 77 -5.69 -9.25 -9.09
C VAL A 77 -6.85 -10.23 -9.04
N LEU A 78 -8.03 -9.72 -8.82
CA LEU A 78 -9.27 -10.49 -8.79
C LEU A 78 -10.02 -10.31 -10.11
N LYS A 79 -10.71 -11.36 -10.55
CA LYS A 79 -11.56 -11.33 -11.74
C LYS A 79 -12.94 -11.86 -11.41
N GLY A 80 -13.94 -11.30 -12.06
CA GLY A 80 -15.33 -11.71 -11.89
C GLY A 80 -16.26 -11.00 -12.85
N ASN A 81 -17.55 -11.22 -12.70
CA ASN A 81 -18.58 -10.63 -13.56
C ASN A 81 -18.66 -9.09 -13.48
N ILE A 82 -18.27 -8.50 -12.35
CA ILE A 82 -18.21 -7.04 -12.17
C ILE A 82 -16.88 -6.47 -12.70
N ALA A 83 -15.81 -7.23 -12.60
CA ALA A 83 -14.46 -6.83 -13.01
C ALA A 83 -13.87 -7.87 -13.97
N GLN A 84 -14.38 -7.92 -15.20
CA GLN A 84 -13.96 -8.92 -16.21
C GLN A 84 -12.49 -8.77 -16.59
N ASP A 85 -12.01 -7.56 -16.70
CA ASP A 85 -10.60 -7.24 -16.97
C ASP A 85 -9.72 -7.31 -15.73
N GLY A 86 -10.32 -7.38 -14.58
CA GLY A 86 -9.68 -7.50 -13.29
C GLY A 86 -9.83 -6.27 -12.41
N CYS A 87 -9.67 -6.48 -11.11
CA CYS A 87 -9.49 -5.41 -10.12
C CYS A 87 -8.33 -5.74 -9.20
N VAL A 88 -7.70 -4.74 -8.65
CA VAL A 88 -6.57 -4.90 -7.72
C VAL A 88 -7.05 -4.73 -6.29
N VAL A 89 -6.65 -5.65 -5.42
CA VAL A 89 -6.85 -5.53 -3.98
C VAL A 89 -5.50 -5.52 -3.26
N LYS A 90 -5.35 -4.61 -2.31
CA LYS A 90 -4.19 -4.57 -1.41
C LYS A 90 -4.42 -5.56 -0.26
N THR A 91 -3.97 -6.79 -0.44
CA THR A 91 -4.15 -7.87 0.55
C THR A 91 -3.37 -7.66 1.83
N ALA A 92 -2.24 -6.96 1.78
CA ALA A 92 -1.39 -6.69 2.94
C ALA A 92 -2.09 -5.95 4.10
N GLY A 93 -3.19 -5.26 3.83
CA GLY A 93 -3.96 -4.54 4.86
C GLY A 93 -5.30 -5.19 5.21
N VAL A 94 -5.61 -6.33 4.59
CA VAL A 94 -6.89 -7.02 4.75
C VAL A 94 -6.71 -8.24 5.65
N ASP A 95 -7.53 -8.34 6.70
CA ASP A 95 -7.55 -9.51 7.57
C ASP A 95 -7.99 -10.76 6.78
N GLU A 96 -7.30 -11.87 6.96
CA GLU A 96 -7.57 -13.10 6.21
C GLU A 96 -9.00 -13.63 6.42
N SER A 97 -9.60 -13.33 7.56
CA SER A 97 -10.98 -13.74 7.88
C SER A 97 -12.04 -13.14 6.94
N ILE A 98 -11.72 -12.04 6.27
CA ILE A 98 -12.63 -11.35 5.34
C ILE A 98 -12.18 -11.42 3.87
N TRP A 99 -11.22 -12.25 3.52
CA TRP A 99 -10.83 -12.46 2.11
C TRP A 99 -11.96 -13.03 1.27
N LYS A 100 -12.91 -13.76 1.89
CA LYS A 100 -14.17 -14.16 1.28
C LYS A 100 -15.29 -13.41 1.98
N PHE A 101 -15.91 -12.50 1.28
CA PHE A 101 -16.96 -11.66 1.82
C PHE A 101 -18.22 -11.74 0.96
N THR A 102 -19.39 -11.83 1.61
CA THR A 102 -20.67 -11.82 0.95
C THR A 102 -21.64 -10.97 1.79
N GLY A 103 -22.32 -10.05 1.14
CA GLY A 103 -23.25 -9.17 1.83
C GLY A 103 -24.08 -8.33 0.87
N PRO A 104 -25.10 -7.65 1.38
CA PRO A 104 -25.91 -6.74 0.59
C PRO A 104 -25.08 -5.53 0.14
N ALA A 105 -25.25 -5.13 -1.13
CA ALA A 105 -24.60 -3.96 -1.67
C ALA A 105 -25.27 -2.68 -1.21
N LYS A 106 -24.51 -1.74 -0.67
CA LYS A 106 -24.90 -0.35 -0.42
C LYS A 106 -24.22 0.52 -1.45
N VAL A 107 -24.95 0.89 -2.47
CA VAL A 107 -24.43 1.66 -3.61
C VAL A 107 -24.55 3.15 -3.33
N PHE A 108 -23.47 3.86 -3.56
CA PHE A 108 -23.37 5.33 -3.50
C PHE A 108 -22.80 5.83 -4.83
N ASP A 109 -23.28 6.95 -5.30
CA ASP A 109 -22.92 7.56 -6.58
C ASP A 109 -21.76 8.55 -6.49
N SER A 110 -21.23 8.76 -5.29
CA SER A 110 -20.03 9.56 -5.04
C SER A 110 -19.35 9.17 -3.74
N GLN A 111 -18.10 9.60 -3.57
CA GLN A 111 -17.36 9.45 -2.33
C GLN A 111 -18.03 10.20 -1.18
N GLU A 112 -18.51 11.40 -1.44
CA GLU A 112 -19.19 12.24 -0.44
C GLU A 112 -20.44 11.54 0.08
N ALA A 113 -21.29 11.04 -0.82
CA ALA A 113 -22.50 10.31 -0.45
C ALA A 113 -22.19 9.03 0.35
N ALA A 114 -21.10 8.35 0.01
CA ALA A 114 -20.62 7.19 0.77
C ALA A 114 -20.15 7.60 2.17
N CYS A 115 -19.38 8.67 2.29
CA CYS A 115 -18.91 9.20 3.57
C CYS A 115 -20.09 9.57 4.49
N GLU A 116 -21.06 10.30 3.97
CA GLU A 116 -22.30 10.65 4.69
C GLU A 116 -23.08 9.39 5.10
N GLY A 117 -23.20 8.43 4.20
CA GLY A 117 -23.89 7.17 4.47
C GLY A 117 -23.21 6.32 5.54
N ILE A 118 -21.88 6.26 5.54
CA ILE A 118 -21.10 5.55 6.55
C ILE A 118 -21.26 6.23 7.91
N LEU A 119 -21.03 7.54 7.99
CA LEU A 119 -21.12 8.29 9.25
C LEU A 119 -22.55 8.35 9.76
N GLY A 120 -23.52 8.50 8.88
CA GLY A 120 -24.94 8.53 9.20
C GLY A 120 -25.57 7.17 9.58
N GLY A 121 -24.80 6.09 9.56
CA GLY A 121 -25.26 4.76 9.99
C GLY A 121 -26.08 3.99 8.95
N ARG A 122 -26.08 4.41 7.68
CA ARG A 122 -26.70 3.66 6.57
C ARG A 122 -25.92 2.39 6.23
N VAL A 123 -24.63 2.37 6.53
CA VAL A 123 -23.76 1.20 6.41
C VAL A 123 -23.65 0.51 7.76
N VAL A 124 -23.94 -0.78 7.77
CA VAL A 124 -23.94 -1.64 8.95
C VAL A 124 -23.06 -2.87 8.72
N SER A 125 -22.79 -3.61 9.78
CA SER A 125 -22.06 -4.88 9.70
C SER A 125 -22.66 -5.83 8.67
N GLY A 126 -21.81 -6.42 7.83
CA GLY A 126 -22.20 -7.32 6.75
C GLY A 126 -22.41 -6.65 5.39
N ASP A 127 -22.38 -5.33 5.31
CA ASP A 127 -22.61 -4.61 4.04
C ASP A 127 -21.37 -4.60 3.14
N VAL A 128 -21.61 -4.61 1.83
CA VAL A 128 -20.62 -4.27 0.80
C VAL A 128 -20.88 -2.84 0.34
N VAL A 129 -20.00 -1.93 0.67
CA VAL A 129 -20.05 -0.54 0.20
C VAL A 129 -19.55 -0.47 -1.23
N VAL A 130 -20.36 0.05 -2.13
CA VAL A 130 -20.02 0.23 -3.55
C VAL A 130 -20.09 1.70 -3.89
N ILE A 131 -18.96 2.26 -4.32
CA ILE A 131 -18.88 3.67 -4.74
C ILE A 131 -18.66 3.70 -6.25
N THR A 132 -19.55 4.39 -6.94
CA THR A 132 -19.57 4.51 -8.40
C THR A 132 -19.24 5.94 -8.83
N HIS A 133 -18.97 6.13 -10.14
CA HIS A 133 -18.77 7.44 -10.79
C HIS A 133 -17.53 8.24 -10.31
N GLU A 134 -16.55 7.58 -9.70
CA GLU A 134 -15.31 8.22 -9.22
C GLU A 134 -14.12 8.03 -10.19
N GLY A 135 -14.31 7.33 -11.29
CA GLY A 135 -13.30 7.14 -12.33
C GLY A 135 -13.12 8.36 -13.24
N PRO A 136 -12.11 8.37 -14.12
CA PRO A 136 -11.83 9.48 -15.03
C PRO A 136 -12.89 9.65 -16.13
N LYS A 137 -13.62 8.61 -16.45
CA LYS A 137 -14.65 8.62 -17.48
C LYS A 137 -16.01 8.98 -16.90
N GLY A 138 -16.30 10.28 -16.89
CA GLY A 138 -17.56 10.82 -16.37
C GLY A 138 -17.59 11.13 -14.87
N GLY A 139 -16.46 10.99 -14.20
CA GLY A 139 -16.26 11.33 -12.80
C GLY A 139 -15.07 12.28 -12.58
N PRO A 140 -14.69 12.54 -11.33
CA PRO A 140 -13.60 13.47 -11.00
C PRO A 140 -12.20 12.93 -11.33
N GLY A 141 -12.05 11.68 -11.71
CA GLY A 141 -10.79 11.05 -12.00
C GLY A 141 -10.27 10.17 -10.87
N MET A 142 -8.99 10.30 -10.53
CA MET A 142 -8.36 9.49 -9.49
C MET A 142 -8.59 10.06 -8.10
N GLN A 143 -9.80 9.90 -7.57
CA GLN A 143 -10.09 10.33 -6.21
C GLN A 143 -9.68 9.24 -5.22
N GLU A 144 -8.83 9.59 -4.25
CA GLU A 144 -8.44 8.65 -3.19
C GLU A 144 -9.60 8.28 -2.28
N MET A 145 -9.75 6.98 -2.03
CA MET A 145 -10.80 6.44 -1.15
C MET A 145 -10.35 6.34 0.32
N LEU A 146 -9.49 7.26 0.76
CA LEU A 146 -8.99 7.29 2.14
C LEU A 146 -10.10 7.61 3.14
N TYR A 147 -10.97 8.56 2.82
CA TYR A 147 -12.05 8.95 3.73
C TYR A 147 -13.07 7.82 3.96
N PRO A 148 -13.66 7.19 2.94
CA PRO A 148 -14.60 6.09 3.16
C PRO A 148 -13.98 4.95 3.95
N THR A 149 -12.75 4.53 3.63
CA THR A 149 -12.07 3.44 4.33
C THR A 149 -11.76 3.80 5.79
N SER A 150 -11.33 5.06 6.05
CA SER A 150 -11.08 5.55 7.40
C SER A 150 -12.36 5.61 8.23
N TYR A 151 -13.48 6.05 7.64
CA TYR A 151 -14.77 6.12 8.33
C TYR A 151 -15.35 4.74 8.61
N ILE A 152 -15.25 3.78 7.70
CA ILE A 152 -15.59 2.38 7.97
C ILE A 152 -14.79 1.87 9.18
N LYS A 153 -13.48 2.13 9.21
CA LYS A 153 -12.61 1.73 10.31
C LYS A 153 -12.96 2.44 11.62
N SER A 154 -13.23 3.75 11.59
CA SER A 154 -13.58 4.54 12.77
C SER A 154 -14.91 4.09 13.40
N ARG A 155 -15.82 3.55 12.58
CA ARG A 155 -17.07 2.95 13.00
C ARG A 155 -16.94 1.49 13.47
N HIS A 156 -15.72 0.99 13.59
CA HIS A 156 -15.40 -0.40 13.94
C HIS A 156 -15.91 -1.45 12.94
N LEU A 157 -16.22 -1.04 11.71
CA LEU A 157 -16.73 -1.91 10.64
C LEU A 157 -15.61 -2.45 9.72
N GLY A 158 -14.34 -2.18 10.01
CA GLY A 158 -13.21 -2.50 9.12
C GLY A 158 -12.98 -4.01 8.88
N LYS A 159 -13.52 -4.88 9.74
CA LYS A 159 -13.52 -6.34 9.56
C LYS A 159 -14.90 -6.89 9.21
N GLU A 160 -15.89 -6.05 9.12
CA GLU A 160 -17.30 -6.42 8.99
C GLU A 160 -17.94 -5.90 7.71
N CYS A 161 -17.24 -5.10 6.94
CA CYS A 161 -17.69 -4.55 5.66
C CYS A 161 -16.60 -4.67 4.60
N ALA A 162 -17.01 -4.89 3.36
CA ALA A 162 -16.15 -4.76 2.20
C ALA A 162 -16.42 -3.44 1.49
N LEU A 163 -15.42 -2.91 0.75
CA LEU A 163 -15.56 -1.72 -0.08
C LEU A 163 -15.08 -2.02 -1.49
N ILE A 164 -15.88 -1.65 -2.47
CA ILE A 164 -15.58 -1.72 -3.89
C ILE A 164 -15.73 -0.32 -4.47
N THR A 165 -14.73 0.11 -5.21
CA THR A 165 -14.76 1.40 -5.90
C THR A 165 -14.03 1.30 -7.23
N ARG A 166 -14.27 2.26 -8.09
CA ARG A 166 -13.54 2.46 -9.33
C ARG A 166 -12.93 3.86 -9.32
N SER A 167 -11.81 3.98 -8.62
CA SER A 167 -11.08 5.23 -8.47
C SER A 167 -9.97 5.42 -9.51
N GLU A 168 -9.60 4.35 -10.21
CA GLU A 168 -8.53 4.36 -11.21
C GLU A 168 -9.01 3.68 -12.47
N GLU A 169 -9.22 4.44 -13.52
CA GLU A 169 -9.45 3.96 -14.88
C GLU A 169 -8.41 4.55 -15.83
N HIS A 170 -7.83 3.68 -16.62
CA HIS A 170 -6.98 4.04 -17.75
C HIS A 170 -7.72 3.91 -19.07
#